data_24e11dbea960d4ed1362e17006f2c07d
#
_entry.id   24e11dbea960d4ed1362e17006f2c07d
#
_cell.length_a   1.000
_cell.length_b   1.000
_cell.length_c   1.000
_cell.angle_alpha   90.00
_cell.angle_beta   90.00
_cell.angle_gamma   90.00
#
_symmetry.space_group_name_H-M   'P 1'
#
loop_
_entity.id
_entity.type
_entity.pdbx_description
1 polymer ?
#
loop_
_entity_poly.entity_id
_entity_poly.type
_entity_poly.pdbx_seq_one_letter_code
_entity_poly.pdbx_strand_id
1 'polypeptide(L)'
;MEGFSREGDELTVHFKSGIQLKADMVLLSIGVRAETRLAQAAGLKIGDMRGIWVDEYLQTSDQNIYAVGDAIEFPHPITGKPWLNFLAGPANRQARIGQHGARQSSEV
;
A
#
# COMPACT_ATOMS: atom_id res chain seq x y z
N MET A 1 7.49 11.65 16.21
CA MET A 1 7.39 10.66 17.27
C MET A 1 8.53 9.69 17.08
N GLU A 2 9.20 9.32 18.15
CA GLU A 2 10.39 8.46 18.14
C GLU A 2 10.07 7.07 18.72
N GLY A 3 9.23 7.04 19.76
CA GLY A 3 8.81 5.80 20.38
C GLY A 3 7.93 6.01 21.60
N PHE A 4 7.66 4.92 22.28
CA PHE A 4 6.92 4.87 23.54
C PHE A 4 7.72 4.11 24.58
N SER A 5 7.59 4.52 25.85
CA SER A 5 7.94 3.71 27.01
C SER A 5 6.73 3.52 27.92
N ARG A 6 6.73 2.47 28.71
CA ARG A 6 5.67 2.19 29.68
C ARG A 6 6.30 1.94 31.05
N GLU A 7 5.78 2.63 32.06
CA GLU A 7 6.11 2.41 33.45
C GLU A 7 4.82 2.16 34.26
N GLY A 8 4.59 0.93 34.67
CA GLY A 8 3.31 0.53 35.26
C GLY A 8 2.15 0.70 34.28
N ASP A 9 1.18 1.54 34.62
CA ASP A 9 0.03 1.86 33.77
C ASP A 9 0.17 3.17 32.98
N GLU A 10 1.27 3.91 33.19
CA GLU A 10 1.53 5.18 32.51
C GLU A 10 2.34 4.96 31.22
N LEU A 11 1.88 5.55 30.13
CA LEU A 11 2.59 5.59 28.84
C LEU A 11 3.29 6.94 28.68
N THR A 12 4.54 6.92 28.23
CA THR A 12 5.27 8.12 27.84
C THR A 12 5.58 8.09 26.34
N VAL A 13 5.13 9.11 25.62
CA VAL A 13 5.42 9.29 24.18
C VAL A 13 6.66 10.16 24.05
N HIS A 14 7.65 9.68 23.30
CA HIS A 14 8.91 10.38 23.04
C HIS A 14 8.89 11.01 21.64
N PHE A 15 9.26 12.29 21.56
CA PHE A 15 9.39 13.02 20.30
C PHE A 15 10.84 13.32 19.97
N LYS A 16 11.18 13.39 18.70
CA LYS A 16 12.53 13.76 18.21
C LYS A 16 13.01 15.12 18.69
N SER A 17 12.09 16.01 19.07
CA SER A 17 12.39 17.30 19.68
C SER A 17 12.86 17.22 21.12
N GLY A 18 12.89 16.04 21.74
CA GLY A 18 13.18 15.82 23.16
C GLY A 18 11.96 16.03 24.08
N ILE A 19 10.82 16.46 23.53
CA ILE A 19 9.56 16.58 24.28
C ILE A 19 9.06 15.18 24.65
N GLN A 20 8.51 15.04 25.85
CA GLN A 20 7.84 13.84 26.33
C GLN A 20 6.42 14.18 26.75
N LEU A 21 5.48 13.30 26.41
CA LEU A 21 4.07 13.41 26.80
C LEU A 21 3.64 12.15 27.53
N LYS A 22 3.03 12.33 28.71
CA LYS A 22 2.41 11.24 29.46
C LYS A 22 0.97 11.07 29.05
N ALA A 23 0.51 9.83 28.93
CA ALA A 23 -0.85 9.50 28.52
C ALA A 23 -1.26 8.13 29.07
N ASP A 24 -2.54 7.96 29.33
CA ASP A 24 -3.10 6.66 29.74
C ASP A 24 -3.34 5.75 28.51
N MET A 25 -3.53 6.37 27.34
CA MET A 25 -3.75 5.66 26.09
C MET A 25 -3.17 6.45 24.91
N VAL A 26 -2.60 5.75 23.93
CA VAL A 26 -2.10 6.35 22.69
C VAL A 26 -2.82 5.71 21.51
N LEU A 27 -3.48 6.54 20.68
CA LEU A 27 -4.09 6.15 19.42
C LEU A 27 -3.17 6.51 18.27
N LEU A 28 -2.73 5.50 17.50
CA LEU A 28 -1.93 5.70 16.29
C LEU A 28 -2.85 5.86 15.08
N SER A 29 -2.90 7.06 14.51
CA SER A 29 -3.63 7.38 13.27
C SER A 29 -2.65 8.04 12.28
N ILE A 30 -1.62 7.29 11.87
CA ILE A 30 -0.48 7.79 11.09
C ILE A 30 -0.55 7.41 9.60
N GLY A 31 -1.70 6.90 9.15
CA GLY A 31 -1.92 6.48 7.76
C GLY A 31 -1.41 5.08 7.45
N VAL A 32 -1.48 4.73 6.18
CA VAL A 32 -1.14 3.40 5.62
C VAL A 32 -0.03 3.56 4.59
N ARG A 33 0.76 2.53 4.40
CA ARG A 33 1.75 2.43 3.31
C ARG A 33 1.57 1.12 2.59
N ALA A 34 1.75 1.14 1.28
CA ALA A 34 1.78 -0.07 0.48
C ALA A 34 2.94 -0.97 0.91
N GLU A 35 2.67 -2.25 1.12
CA GLU A 35 3.71 -3.25 1.39
C GLU A 35 4.23 -3.77 0.05
N THR A 36 5.45 -3.42 -0.30
CA THR A 36 6.03 -3.69 -1.63
C THR A 36 7.33 -4.51 -1.59
N ARG A 37 7.77 -4.95 -0.41
CA ARG A 37 9.07 -5.66 -0.27
C ARG A 37 9.16 -6.91 -1.13
N LEU A 38 8.11 -7.71 -1.19
CA LEU A 38 8.06 -8.93 -2.03
C LEU A 38 8.15 -8.57 -3.52
N ALA A 39 7.41 -7.57 -3.97
CA ALA A 39 7.41 -7.10 -5.35
C ALA A 39 8.80 -6.55 -5.75
N GLN A 40 9.45 -5.79 -4.86
CA GLN A 40 10.82 -5.29 -5.07
C GLN A 40 11.82 -6.44 -5.17
N ALA A 41 11.72 -7.44 -4.28
CA ALA A 41 12.58 -8.62 -4.32
C ALA A 41 12.39 -9.45 -5.59
N ALA A 42 11.17 -9.44 -6.16
CA ALA A 42 10.88 -10.07 -7.46
C ALA A 42 11.27 -9.21 -8.66
N GLY A 43 11.85 -8.02 -8.47
CA GLY A 43 12.27 -7.12 -9.54
C GLY A 43 11.13 -6.37 -10.23
N LEU A 44 9.92 -6.33 -9.64
CA LEU A 44 8.80 -5.58 -10.18
C LEU A 44 9.00 -4.07 -10.01
N LYS A 45 8.51 -3.31 -10.99
CA LYS A 45 8.53 -1.84 -10.94
C LYS A 45 7.68 -1.32 -9.78
N ILE A 46 8.27 -0.45 -8.98
CA ILE A 46 7.57 0.31 -7.94
C ILE A 46 7.35 1.74 -8.47
N GLY A 47 6.14 2.25 -8.30
CA GLY A 47 5.76 3.55 -8.80
C GLY A 47 6.21 4.71 -7.89
N ASP A 48 5.90 5.93 -8.30
CA ASP A 48 6.34 7.16 -7.65
C ASP A 48 5.73 7.35 -6.25
N MET A 49 4.52 6.84 -6.03
CA MET A 49 3.86 6.84 -4.72
C MET A 49 4.23 5.62 -3.86
N ARG A 50 5.22 4.83 -4.32
CA ARG A 50 5.76 3.64 -3.65
C ARG A 50 4.79 2.45 -3.58
N GLY A 51 3.79 2.39 -4.45
CA GLY A 51 2.98 1.21 -4.72
C GLY A 51 3.59 0.32 -5.80
N ILE A 52 3.11 -0.91 -5.94
CA ILE A 52 3.46 -1.78 -7.06
C ILE A 52 2.85 -1.16 -8.32
N TRP A 53 3.68 -0.74 -9.26
CA TRP A 53 3.18 -0.16 -10.50
C TRP A 53 2.39 -1.19 -11.32
N VAL A 54 1.21 -0.80 -11.77
CA VAL A 54 0.39 -1.57 -12.71
C VAL A 54 -0.15 -0.67 -13.81
N ASP A 55 -0.46 -1.26 -14.95
CA ASP A 55 -1.18 -0.59 -16.04
C ASP A 55 -2.70 -0.56 -15.80
N GLU A 56 -3.46 -0.13 -16.81
CA GLU A 56 -4.92 -0.04 -16.75
C GLU A 56 -5.62 -1.41 -16.69
N TYR A 57 -4.90 -2.50 -17.01
CA TYR A 57 -5.36 -3.88 -16.92
C TYR A 57 -4.90 -4.61 -15.66
N LEU A 58 -4.27 -3.89 -14.71
CA LEU A 58 -3.71 -4.42 -13.47
C LEU A 58 -2.50 -5.35 -13.66
N GLN A 59 -1.88 -5.30 -14.83
CA GLN A 59 -0.66 -6.03 -15.15
C GLN A 59 0.55 -5.25 -14.63
N THR A 60 1.50 -5.94 -14.01
CA THR A 60 2.74 -5.34 -13.49
C THR A 60 3.77 -5.12 -14.61
N SER A 61 4.98 -4.75 -14.25
CA SER A 61 6.11 -4.69 -15.20
C SER A 61 6.54 -6.06 -15.75
N ASP A 62 6.11 -7.15 -15.13
CA ASP A 62 6.20 -8.50 -15.67
C ASP A 62 4.84 -8.90 -16.24
N GLN A 63 4.81 -9.27 -17.53
CA GLN A 63 3.59 -9.60 -18.26
C GLN A 63 2.85 -10.85 -17.73
N ASN A 64 3.49 -11.66 -16.91
CA ASN A 64 2.89 -12.86 -16.31
C ASN A 64 2.36 -12.59 -14.89
N ILE A 65 2.52 -11.39 -14.37
CA ILE A 65 2.17 -11.05 -13.00
C ILE A 65 1.16 -9.90 -12.98
N TYR A 66 0.04 -10.13 -12.31
CA TYR A 66 -0.98 -9.14 -12.01
C TYR A 66 -0.94 -8.77 -10.53
N ALA A 67 -1.20 -7.51 -10.21
CA ALA A 67 -1.30 -7.06 -8.84
C ALA A 67 -2.60 -6.28 -8.63
N VAL A 68 -3.23 -6.47 -7.47
CA VAL A 68 -4.51 -5.84 -7.10
C VAL A 68 -4.52 -5.46 -5.62
N GLY A 69 -5.40 -4.53 -5.24
CA GLY A 69 -5.64 -4.15 -3.85
C GLY A 69 -4.78 -2.99 -3.38
N ASP A 70 -4.57 -2.92 -2.07
CA ASP A 70 -4.00 -1.75 -1.39
C ASP A 70 -2.53 -1.47 -1.74
N ALA A 71 -1.80 -2.49 -2.20
CA ALA A 71 -0.38 -2.37 -2.48
C ALA A 71 -0.05 -1.81 -3.88
N ILE A 72 -1.05 -1.69 -4.78
CA ILE A 72 -0.83 -1.24 -6.15
C ILE A 72 -0.87 0.28 -6.30
N GLU A 73 -0.09 0.75 -7.25
CA GLU A 73 -0.16 2.11 -7.80
C GLU A 73 -0.61 2.04 -9.25
N PHE A 74 -1.73 2.65 -9.55
CA PHE A 74 -2.36 2.62 -10.87
C PHE A 74 -2.69 4.03 -11.35
N PRO A 75 -2.84 4.24 -12.69
CA PRO A 75 -3.23 5.53 -13.21
C PRO A 75 -4.68 5.86 -12.81
N HIS A 76 -4.88 7.01 -12.17
CA HIS A 76 -6.23 7.47 -11.80
C HIS A 76 -7.08 7.68 -13.07
N PRO A 77 -8.28 7.10 -13.17
CA PRO A 77 -9.04 7.04 -14.44
C PRO A 77 -9.44 8.41 -14.99
N ILE A 78 -9.52 9.46 -14.17
CA ILE A 78 -9.90 10.81 -14.60
C ILE A 78 -8.66 11.68 -14.85
N THR A 79 -7.66 11.62 -13.96
CA THR A 79 -6.51 12.54 -14.00
C THR A 79 -5.28 11.96 -14.70
N GLY A 80 -5.22 10.64 -14.90
CA GLY A 80 -4.06 9.91 -15.39
C GLY A 80 -2.86 9.90 -14.46
N LYS A 81 -2.95 10.56 -13.29
CA LYS A 81 -1.85 10.63 -12.33
C LYS A 81 -1.75 9.35 -11.50
N PRO A 82 -0.54 8.98 -11.04
CA PRO A 82 -0.36 7.85 -10.12
C PRO A 82 -1.25 7.98 -8.89
N TRP A 83 -1.89 6.89 -8.49
CA TRP A 83 -2.77 6.86 -7.32
C TRP A 83 -2.69 5.54 -6.56
N LEU A 84 -2.81 5.64 -5.24
CA LEU A 84 -2.99 4.53 -4.29
C LEU A 84 -4.40 4.60 -3.71
N ASN A 85 -5.04 3.44 -3.51
CA ASN A 85 -6.39 3.38 -2.95
C ASN A 85 -6.50 2.26 -1.90
N PHE A 86 -6.52 2.64 -0.64
CA PHE A 86 -6.57 1.72 0.51
C PHE A 86 -8.01 1.43 0.95
N LEU A 87 -8.85 0.93 0.03
CA LEU A 87 -10.26 0.63 0.26
C LEU A 87 -10.62 -0.78 -0.21
N ALA A 88 -11.35 -1.52 0.62
CA ALA A 88 -11.77 -2.90 0.34
C ALA A 88 -12.69 -3.02 -0.90
N GLY A 89 -13.57 -2.05 -1.14
CA GLY A 89 -14.47 -2.05 -2.31
C GLY A 89 -13.72 -2.10 -3.64
N PRO A 90 -12.84 -1.12 -3.92
CA PRO A 90 -11.96 -1.14 -5.09
C PRO A 90 -11.09 -2.39 -5.17
N ALA A 91 -10.47 -2.84 -4.08
CA ALA A 91 -9.64 -4.04 -4.05
C ALA A 91 -10.40 -5.29 -4.52
N ASN A 92 -11.61 -5.50 -4.04
CA ASN A 92 -12.47 -6.61 -4.46
C ASN A 92 -12.85 -6.52 -5.95
N ARG A 93 -13.13 -5.31 -6.45
CA ARG A 93 -13.46 -5.08 -7.86
C ARG A 93 -12.26 -5.35 -8.77
N GLN A 94 -11.09 -4.87 -8.39
CA GLN A 94 -9.82 -5.10 -9.09
C GLN A 94 -9.49 -6.59 -9.18
N ALA A 95 -9.69 -7.35 -8.10
CA ALA A 95 -9.45 -8.79 -8.09
C ALA A 95 -10.29 -9.54 -9.13
N ARG A 96 -11.55 -9.15 -9.32
CA ARG A 96 -12.43 -9.74 -10.36
C ARG A 96 -11.96 -9.38 -11.76
N ILE A 97 -11.54 -8.13 -12.00
CA ILE A 97 -11.06 -7.66 -13.30
C ILE A 97 -9.73 -8.35 -13.64
N GLY A 98 -8.78 -8.37 -12.71
CA GLY A 98 -7.49 -9.02 -12.89
C GLY A 98 -7.60 -10.52 -13.19
N GLN A 99 -8.56 -11.22 -12.57
CA GLN A 99 -8.84 -12.63 -12.86
C GLN A 99 -9.30 -12.83 -14.31
N HIS A 100 -10.10 -11.93 -14.87
CA HIS A 100 -10.53 -12.00 -16.27
C HIS A 100 -9.36 -11.72 -17.24
N GLY A 101 -8.55 -10.72 -16.96
CA GLY A 101 -7.36 -10.41 -17.77
C GLY A 101 -6.37 -11.57 -17.82
N ALA A 102 -6.07 -12.17 -16.67
CA ALA A 102 -5.17 -13.32 -16.58
C ALA A 102 -5.67 -14.55 -17.34
N ARG A 103 -6.99 -14.79 -17.42
CA ARG A 103 -7.57 -15.89 -18.19
C ARG A 103 -7.44 -15.69 -19.70
N GLN A 104 -7.64 -14.46 -20.21
CA GLN A 104 -7.53 -14.16 -21.63
C GLN A 104 -6.08 -14.27 -22.13
N SER A 105 -5.10 -13.93 -21.33
CA SER A 105 -3.69 -14.08 -21.70
C SER A 105 -3.17 -15.53 -21.65
N SER A 106 -3.90 -16.46 -21.02
CA SER A 106 -3.56 -17.89 -21.00
C SER A 106 -4.18 -18.70 -22.15
N GLU A 107 -5.08 -18.09 -22.94
CA GLU A 107 -5.77 -18.74 -24.08
C GLU A 107 -5.12 -18.38 -25.44
N VAL A 108 -4.04 -17.62 -25.43
CA VAL A 108 -3.20 -17.29 -26.59
C VAL A 108 -1.86 -17.98 -26.45
#